data_628f3f3a6f5172604aa95377ca56f40d
#
_entry.id   628f3f3a6f5172604aa95377ca56f40d
#
_cell.length_a   1.000
_cell.length_b   1.000
_cell.length_c   1.000
_cell.angle_alpha   90.00
_cell.angle_beta   90.00
_cell.angle_gamma   90.00
#
_symmetry.space_group_name_H-M   'P 1'
#
loop_
_entity.id
_entity.type
_entity.pdbx_description
1 polymer ?
#
loop_
_entity_poly.entity_id
_entity_poly.type
_entity_poly.pdbx_seq_one_letter_code
_entity_poly.pdbx_strand_id
1 'polypeptide(L)'
;GEWNNPALRDLLERILPEHGVMDHFEVEQNFPHIGQRTMMLNARKVFYESGSKSSLLLAIEDVTARREAERQLAILSEQKDTLLAEMSHRVANSLQIVASILMLKARSVSSEESRGHLVDAHRRVMSIATLQQHLKASGMGDVIKVNDYLTTLCETLAGSMIGETRPVTLKVVSDGGAVPSQQAVSIGLIVTELVMNALKHAFPTDVANGRVVVGYEVKGDDWKLSVSDNGGGIKASSGERRSGLGTTLVQALAKQLDGKVDTETSSDGTTIAITRATFKSKLLTAA
;
A
#
# COMPACT_ATOMS: atom_id res chain seq x y z
N GLY A 1 26.07 22.70 44.10
CA GLY A 1 26.19 23.26 42.75
C GLY A 1 25.08 22.78 41.85
N GLU A 2 24.77 23.55 40.84
CA GLU A 2 23.70 23.29 39.89
C GLU A 2 23.83 21.99 39.08
N TRP A 3 25.05 21.46 39.02
CA TRP A 3 25.40 20.20 38.35
C TRP A 3 25.59 19.00 39.31
N ASN A 4 24.97 19.05 40.48
CA ASN A 4 25.09 17.93 41.44
C ASN A 4 24.18 16.76 41.07
N ASN A 5 24.49 16.12 39.93
CA ASN A 5 23.80 14.93 39.46
C ASN A 5 24.68 13.70 39.76
N PRO A 6 24.20 12.73 40.57
CA PRO A 6 24.96 11.55 40.93
C PRO A 6 25.44 10.72 39.74
N ALA A 7 24.59 10.59 38.69
CA ALA A 7 24.91 9.86 37.48
C ALA A 7 26.04 10.53 36.68
N LEU A 8 26.02 11.87 36.58
CA LEU A 8 27.07 12.63 35.91
C LEU A 8 28.39 12.53 36.71
N ARG A 9 28.34 12.56 38.05
CA ARG A 9 29.52 12.42 38.91
C ARG A 9 30.14 11.05 38.73
N ASP A 10 29.36 10.00 38.82
CA ASP A 10 29.85 8.60 38.66
C ASP A 10 30.47 8.38 37.26
N LEU A 11 29.87 8.96 36.24
CA LEU A 11 30.37 8.92 34.87
C LEU A 11 31.71 9.63 34.70
N LEU A 12 31.85 10.84 35.27
CA LEU A 12 33.09 11.62 35.19
C LEU A 12 34.22 11.04 36.07
N GLU A 13 33.87 10.44 37.19
CA GLU A 13 34.86 9.91 38.15
C GLU A 13 35.28 8.46 37.87
N ARG A 14 34.39 7.63 37.30
CA ARG A 14 34.64 6.19 37.07
C ARG A 14 34.81 5.84 35.60
N ILE A 15 33.86 6.22 34.76
CA ILE A 15 33.82 5.71 33.36
C ILE A 15 34.81 6.47 32.47
N LEU A 16 34.89 7.77 32.59
CA LEU A 16 35.74 8.60 31.73
C LEU A 16 37.24 8.34 31.92
N PRO A 17 37.78 8.11 33.15
CA PRO A 17 39.19 7.75 33.32
C PRO A 17 39.61 6.48 32.64
N GLU A 18 38.71 5.50 32.51
CA GLU A 18 38.98 4.19 31.90
C GLU A 18 38.89 4.23 30.36
N HIS A 19 37.95 4.96 29.81
CA HIS A 19 37.64 4.96 28.36
C HIS A 19 38.13 6.20 27.62
N GLY A 20 38.43 7.30 28.30
CA GLY A 20 39.02 8.52 27.73
C GLY A 20 38.07 9.37 26.89
N VAL A 21 36.90 8.85 26.49
CA VAL A 21 35.91 9.54 25.63
C VAL A 21 34.49 9.20 26.12
N MET A 22 33.63 10.20 26.12
CA MET A 22 32.21 10.08 26.39
C MET A 22 31.47 10.93 25.33
N ASP A 23 30.64 10.30 24.55
CA ASP A 23 29.85 11.00 23.51
C ASP A 23 28.35 10.80 23.78
N HIS A 24 27.56 11.86 23.50
CA HIS A 24 26.09 11.85 23.51
C HIS A 24 25.44 11.43 24.85
N PHE A 25 26.01 11.84 25.97
CA PHE A 25 25.39 11.60 27.27
C PHE A 25 24.35 12.65 27.57
N GLU A 26 23.08 12.24 27.71
CA GLU A 26 21.99 13.14 28.03
C GLU A 26 21.72 13.19 29.54
N VAL A 27 21.55 14.40 30.05
CA VAL A 27 21.20 14.68 31.45
C VAL A 27 20.00 15.59 31.50
N GLU A 28 18.96 15.13 32.15
CA GLU A 28 17.83 16.01 32.52
C GLU A 28 18.09 16.62 33.89
N GLN A 29 18.10 17.92 33.97
CA GLN A 29 18.38 18.65 35.19
C GLN A 29 17.46 19.87 35.31
N ASN A 30 17.00 20.14 36.56
CA ASN A 30 16.25 21.32 36.85
C ASN A 30 17.21 22.40 37.38
N PHE A 31 17.36 23.48 36.61
CA PHE A 31 18.21 24.60 36.95
C PHE A 31 17.37 25.70 37.62
N PRO A 32 17.86 26.32 38.72
CA PRO A 32 17.07 27.31 39.50
C PRO A 32 16.57 28.50 38.70
N HIS A 33 17.30 28.93 37.66
CA HIS A 33 17.00 30.14 36.89
C HIS A 33 16.40 29.92 35.52
N ILE A 34 16.59 28.70 34.92
CA ILE A 34 16.16 28.40 33.56
C ILE A 34 15.19 27.21 33.49
N GLY A 35 14.86 26.62 34.64
CA GLY A 35 13.94 25.48 34.73
C GLY A 35 14.54 24.17 34.29
N GLN A 36 13.68 23.20 33.94
CA GLN A 36 14.10 21.87 33.49
C GLN A 36 14.73 21.97 32.10
N ARG A 37 15.94 21.39 31.96
CA ARG A 37 16.70 21.34 30.72
C ARG A 37 17.22 19.94 30.47
N THR A 38 17.27 19.58 29.18
CA THR A 38 17.98 18.39 28.71
C THR A 38 19.30 18.85 28.12
N MET A 39 20.39 18.45 28.73
CA MET A 39 21.75 18.80 28.28
C MET A 39 22.42 17.58 27.65
N MET A 40 23.00 17.78 26.49
CA MET A 40 23.87 16.80 25.83
C MET A 40 25.30 17.08 26.22
N LEU A 41 25.98 16.10 26.81
CA LEU A 41 27.36 16.19 27.25
C LEU A 41 28.26 15.31 26.40
N ASN A 42 29.36 15.89 25.94
CA ASN A 42 30.44 15.16 25.30
C ASN A 42 31.73 15.48 26.08
N ALA A 43 32.48 14.47 26.48
CA ALA A 43 33.70 14.66 27.26
C ALA A 43 34.88 13.86 26.68
N ARG A 44 36.05 14.48 26.67
CA ARG A 44 37.30 13.84 26.21
C ARG A 44 38.44 14.16 27.14
N LYS A 45 39.26 13.15 27.44
CA LYS A 45 40.49 13.32 28.19
C LYS A 45 41.61 13.71 27.24
N VAL A 46 42.25 14.84 27.51
CA VAL A 46 43.35 15.38 26.71
C VAL A 46 44.63 15.25 27.53
N PHE A 47 45.67 14.66 26.93
CA PHE A 47 46.99 14.52 27.55
C PHE A 47 47.91 15.61 27.00
N TYR A 48 48.73 16.20 27.88
CA TYR A 48 49.76 17.13 27.48
C TYR A 48 51.08 16.42 27.24
N GLU A 49 51.89 16.92 26.32
CA GLU A 49 53.17 16.33 25.92
C GLU A 49 54.18 16.13 27.09
N SER A 50 54.01 16.80 28.21
CA SER A 50 54.83 16.66 29.41
C SER A 50 54.48 15.43 30.30
N GLY A 51 53.60 14.56 29.89
CA GLY A 51 53.40 13.19 30.37
C GLY A 51 52.72 12.96 31.70
N SER A 52 52.56 13.96 32.59
CA SER A 52 52.01 13.73 33.93
C SER A 52 50.68 14.51 34.21
N LYS A 53 50.21 15.33 33.31
CA LYS A 53 48.94 16.09 33.47
C LYS A 53 47.99 15.77 32.36
N SER A 54 46.74 15.44 32.73
CA SER A 54 45.62 15.31 31.81
C SER A 54 44.57 16.35 32.16
N SER A 55 43.88 16.87 31.15
CA SER A 55 42.73 17.74 31.31
C SER A 55 41.50 17.08 30.70
N LEU A 56 40.35 17.41 31.25
CA LEU A 56 39.03 16.99 30.72
C LEU A 56 38.47 18.13 29.92
N LEU A 57 38.21 17.88 28.64
CA LEU A 57 37.41 18.78 27.77
C LEU A 57 35.96 18.29 27.86
N LEU A 58 35.07 19.19 28.31
CA LEU A 58 33.65 18.94 28.40
C LEU A 58 32.90 19.94 27.53
N ALA A 59 32.15 19.42 26.55
CA ALA A 59 31.22 20.20 25.77
C ALA A 59 29.80 19.92 26.27
N ILE A 60 29.02 20.99 26.49
CA ILE A 60 27.65 20.96 27.01
C ILE A 60 26.79 21.69 26.01
N GLU A 61 25.75 21.05 25.53
CA GLU A 61 24.77 21.61 24.59
C GLU A 61 23.37 21.50 25.19
N ASP A 62 22.60 22.59 25.20
CA ASP A 62 21.18 22.58 25.58
C ASP A 62 20.36 22.06 24.39
N VAL A 63 19.87 20.85 24.50
CA VAL A 63 19.06 20.17 23.47
C VAL A 63 17.57 20.12 23.83
N THR A 64 17.13 20.89 24.84
CA THR A 64 15.76 20.85 25.38
C THR A 64 14.73 21.13 24.29
N ALA A 65 14.87 22.21 23.55
CA ALA A 65 13.92 22.59 22.50
C ALA A 65 13.87 21.56 21.37
N ARG A 66 15.02 20.99 21.01
CA ARG A 66 15.12 19.96 19.99
C ARG A 66 14.42 18.68 20.44
N ARG A 67 14.66 18.23 21.64
CA ARG A 67 14.03 17.02 22.21
C ARG A 67 12.52 17.16 22.36
N GLU A 68 12.08 18.34 22.79
CA GLU A 68 10.65 18.62 22.89
C GLU A 68 9.98 18.59 21.52
N ALA A 69 10.60 19.20 20.50
CA ALA A 69 10.09 19.14 19.14
C ALA A 69 10.07 17.69 18.58
N GLU A 70 11.11 16.90 18.83
CA GLU A 70 11.16 15.49 18.45
C GLU A 70 10.03 14.68 19.13
N ARG A 71 9.80 14.90 20.44
CA ARG A 71 8.69 14.27 21.18
C ARG A 71 7.32 14.69 20.62
N GLN A 72 7.11 15.97 20.36
CA GLN A 72 5.84 16.46 19.80
C GLN A 72 5.59 15.89 18.40
N LEU A 73 6.60 15.80 17.54
CA LEU A 73 6.50 15.19 16.24
C LEU A 73 6.13 13.70 16.33
N ALA A 74 6.71 12.95 17.26
CA ALA A 74 6.38 11.55 17.49
C ALA A 74 4.92 11.39 17.92
N ILE A 75 4.44 12.19 18.87
CA ILE A 75 3.05 12.18 19.35
C ILE A 75 2.09 12.53 18.21
N LEU A 76 2.37 13.58 17.45
CA LEU A 76 1.53 13.98 16.32
C LEU A 76 1.49 12.92 15.22
N SER A 77 2.60 12.24 14.97
CA SER A 77 2.66 11.12 14.02
C SER A 77 1.78 9.96 14.47
N GLU A 78 1.84 9.57 15.74
CA GLU A 78 1.00 8.50 16.30
C GLU A 78 -0.49 8.86 16.27
N GLN A 79 -0.83 10.11 16.63
CA GLN A 79 -2.21 10.60 16.54
C GLN A 79 -2.73 10.59 15.10
N LYS A 80 -1.92 11.06 14.14
CA LYS A 80 -2.24 11.02 12.71
C LYS A 80 -2.53 9.60 12.26
N ASP A 81 -1.69 8.64 12.61
CA ASP A 81 -1.84 7.25 12.20
C ASP A 81 -3.09 6.60 12.80
N THR A 82 -3.40 6.94 14.06
CA THR A 82 -4.64 6.52 14.73
C THR A 82 -5.89 7.07 14.03
N LEU A 83 -5.90 8.36 13.71
CA LEU A 83 -7.02 9.00 13.01
C LEU A 83 -7.21 8.43 11.59
N LEU A 84 -6.14 8.22 10.84
CA LEU A 84 -6.20 7.61 9.52
C LEU A 84 -6.76 6.19 9.59
N ALA A 85 -6.38 5.43 10.63
CA ALA A 85 -6.91 4.11 10.89
C ALA A 85 -8.43 4.13 11.17
N GLU A 86 -8.90 5.06 11.99
CA GLU A 86 -10.34 5.21 12.30
C GLU A 86 -11.13 5.64 11.06
N MET A 87 -10.63 6.62 10.30
CA MET A 87 -11.26 7.05 9.05
C MET A 87 -11.40 5.91 8.05
N SER A 88 -10.37 5.10 7.88
CA SER A 88 -10.41 3.93 6.97
C SER A 88 -11.48 2.92 7.39
N HIS A 89 -11.63 2.66 8.69
CA HIS A 89 -12.71 1.81 9.21
C HIS A 89 -14.11 2.40 8.93
N ARG A 90 -14.27 3.70 9.15
CA ARG A 90 -15.56 4.37 8.89
C ARG A 90 -15.91 4.34 7.41
N VAL A 91 -14.93 4.52 6.51
CA VAL A 91 -15.13 4.40 5.06
C VAL A 91 -15.54 2.98 4.70
N ALA A 92 -14.83 1.95 5.18
CA ALA A 92 -15.17 0.55 4.91
C ALA A 92 -16.60 0.21 5.39
N ASN A 93 -16.98 0.65 6.59
CA ASN A 93 -18.33 0.44 7.12
C ASN A 93 -19.40 1.14 6.26
N SER A 94 -19.13 2.37 5.83
CA SER A 94 -20.06 3.11 4.95
C SER A 94 -20.22 2.41 3.59
N LEU A 95 -19.15 1.89 3.02
CA LEU A 95 -19.19 1.10 1.79
C LEU A 95 -20.00 -0.19 1.96
N GLN A 96 -19.87 -0.89 3.09
CA GLN A 96 -20.69 -2.08 3.40
C GLN A 96 -22.18 -1.76 3.47
N ILE A 97 -22.55 -0.61 4.05
CA ILE A 97 -23.94 -0.14 4.08
C ILE A 97 -24.45 0.11 2.67
N VAL A 98 -23.67 0.82 1.83
CA VAL A 98 -24.03 1.08 0.43
C VAL A 98 -24.20 -0.25 -0.33
N ALA A 99 -23.28 -1.19 -0.16
CA ALA A 99 -23.37 -2.52 -0.76
C ALA A 99 -24.65 -3.27 -0.34
N SER A 100 -25.02 -3.21 0.94
CA SER A 100 -26.25 -3.82 1.46
C SER A 100 -27.50 -3.19 0.84
N ILE A 101 -27.53 -1.86 0.69
CA ILE A 101 -28.65 -1.15 0.03
C ILE A 101 -28.77 -1.56 -1.45
N LEU A 102 -27.63 -1.67 -2.17
CA LEU A 102 -27.64 -2.12 -3.57
C LEU A 102 -28.21 -3.54 -3.69
N MET A 103 -27.84 -4.45 -2.80
CA MET A 103 -28.35 -5.82 -2.79
C MET A 103 -29.85 -5.89 -2.45
N LEU A 104 -30.31 -5.10 -1.48
CA LEU A 104 -31.73 -4.99 -1.17
C LEU A 104 -32.54 -4.47 -2.36
N LYS A 105 -32.04 -3.46 -3.05
CA LYS A 105 -32.66 -2.95 -4.26
C LYS A 105 -32.67 -3.96 -5.40
N ALA A 106 -31.58 -4.71 -5.58
CA ALA A 106 -31.51 -5.78 -6.58
C ALA A 106 -32.61 -6.86 -6.39
N ARG A 107 -32.97 -7.17 -5.13
CA ARG A 107 -34.05 -8.10 -4.81
C ARG A 107 -35.46 -7.56 -5.14
N SER A 108 -35.65 -6.25 -5.13
CA SER A 108 -36.95 -5.61 -5.34
C SER A 108 -37.22 -5.22 -6.79
N VAL A 109 -36.22 -5.30 -7.68
CA VAL A 109 -36.37 -4.93 -9.09
C VAL A 109 -36.84 -6.13 -9.91
N SER A 110 -37.85 -5.91 -10.76
CA SER A 110 -38.46 -6.94 -11.62
C SER A 110 -37.66 -7.22 -12.89
N SER A 111 -36.92 -6.22 -13.40
CA SER A 111 -36.08 -6.39 -14.61
C SER A 111 -34.80 -7.15 -14.27
N GLU A 112 -34.55 -8.27 -14.96
CA GLU A 112 -33.33 -9.07 -14.79
C GLU A 112 -32.07 -8.29 -15.16
N GLU A 113 -32.13 -7.45 -16.20
CA GLU A 113 -31.04 -6.58 -16.62
C GLU A 113 -30.69 -5.57 -15.51
N SER A 114 -31.71 -4.89 -14.95
CA SER A 114 -31.51 -3.94 -13.85
C SER A 114 -31.00 -4.61 -12.60
N ARG A 115 -31.45 -5.84 -12.31
CA ARG A 115 -30.94 -6.67 -11.21
C ARG A 115 -29.47 -6.98 -11.41
N GLY A 116 -29.07 -7.39 -12.60
CA GLY A 116 -27.67 -7.64 -12.97
C GLY A 116 -26.78 -6.41 -12.71
N HIS A 117 -27.21 -5.24 -13.14
CA HIS A 117 -26.46 -3.99 -12.92
C HIS A 117 -26.30 -3.64 -11.43
N LEU A 118 -27.30 -3.87 -10.61
CA LEU A 118 -27.24 -3.60 -9.17
C LEU A 118 -26.32 -4.61 -8.45
N VAL A 119 -26.35 -5.89 -8.85
CA VAL A 119 -25.43 -6.91 -8.33
C VAL A 119 -23.98 -6.60 -8.71
N ASP A 120 -23.74 -6.13 -9.92
CA ASP A 120 -22.41 -5.70 -10.34
C ASP A 120 -21.91 -4.49 -9.55
N ALA A 121 -22.78 -3.49 -9.35
CA ALA A 121 -22.44 -2.35 -8.51
C ALA A 121 -22.14 -2.76 -7.06
N HIS A 122 -22.92 -3.68 -6.49
CA HIS A 122 -22.66 -4.26 -5.16
C HIS A 122 -21.25 -4.90 -5.09
N ARG A 123 -20.88 -5.75 -6.05
CA ARG A 123 -19.58 -6.39 -6.09
C ARG A 123 -18.43 -5.41 -6.15
N ARG A 124 -18.57 -4.33 -6.94
CA ARG A 124 -17.57 -3.25 -7.05
C ARG A 124 -17.39 -2.53 -5.71
N VAL A 125 -18.48 -2.19 -5.05
CA VAL A 125 -18.43 -1.52 -3.74
C VAL A 125 -17.79 -2.44 -2.70
N MET A 126 -18.13 -3.73 -2.69
CA MET A 126 -17.50 -4.70 -1.78
C MET A 126 -16.02 -4.88 -2.04
N SER A 127 -15.58 -4.91 -3.32
CA SER A 127 -14.15 -4.94 -3.65
C SER A 127 -13.40 -3.73 -3.09
N ILE A 128 -13.97 -2.52 -3.20
CA ILE A 128 -13.37 -1.31 -2.63
C ILE A 128 -13.30 -1.41 -1.09
N ALA A 129 -14.34 -1.90 -0.43
CA ALA A 129 -14.37 -2.05 1.02
C ALA A 129 -13.29 -3.05 1.51
N THR A 130 -13.16 -4.19 0.83
CA THR A 130 -12.13 -5.19 1.11
C THR A 130 -10.72 -4.61 0.90
N LEU A 131 -10.50 -3.88 -0.18
CA LEU A 131 -9.25 -3.18 -0.46
C LEU A 131 -8.85 -2.22 0.66
N GLN A 132 -9.79 -1.40 1.14
CA GLN A 132 -9.56 -0.45 2.24
C GLN A 132 -9.17 -1.16 3.54
N GLN A 133 -9.72 -2.34 3.81
CA GLN A 133 -9.37 -3.15 4.98
C GLN A 133 -7.97 -3.76 4.86
N HIS A 134 -7.60 -4.29 3.69
CA HIS A 134 -6.29 -4.92 3.47
C HIS A 134 -5.13 -3.91 3.46
N LEU A 135 -5.33 -2.72 2.92
CA LEU A 135 -4.33 -1.65 2.94
C LEU A 135 -3.90 -1.28 4.37
N LYS A 136 -4.78 -1.48 5.36
CA LYS A 136 -4.50 -1.27 6.77
C LYS A 136 -3.73 -2.42 7.43
N ALA A 137 -4.05 -3.66 7.09
CA ALA A 137 -3.45 -4.85 7.72
C ALA A 137 -1.94 -4.97 7.45
N SER A 138 -1.47 -4.33 6.38
CA SER A 138 -0.06 -4.35 5.98
C SER A 138 0.88 -3.56 6.89
N GLY A 139 0.38 -2.75 7.85
CA GLY A 139 1.16 -2.07 8.92
C GLY A 139 2.39 -1.25 8.48
N MET A 140 2.67 -1.22 7.22
CA MET A 140 3.79 -0.54 6.58
C MET A 140 3.25 0.73 5.96
N GLY A 141 3.77 1.87 6.35
CA GLY A 141 3.49 3.20 5.83
C GLY A 141 2.92 3.29 4.40
N ASP A 142 2.85 4.44 3.80
CA ASP A 142 2.15 4.72 2.52
C ASP A 142 2.47 3.81 1.30
N VAL A 143 3.21 2.69 1.47
CA VAL A 143 3.73 1.85 0.36
C VAL A 143 3.28 0.39 0.49
N ILE A 144 2.67 -0.15 -0.57
CA ILE A 144 2.07 -1.49 -0.65
C ILE A 144 2.88 -2.40 -1.57
N LYS A 145 3.21 -3.61 -1.11
CA LYS A 145 3.82 -4.66 -1.96
C LYS A 145 2.80 -5.19 -2.94
N VAL A 146 3.03 -4.96 -4.23
CA VAL A 146 2.04 -5.26 -5.28
C VAL A 146 1.73 -6.75 -5.39
N ASN A 147 2.74 -7.62 -5.27
CA ASN A 147 2.54 -9.06 -5.37
C ASN A 147 1.58 -9.60 -4.31
N ASP A 148 1.82 -9.29 -3.04
CA ASP A 148 1.02 -9.78 -1.90
C ASP A 148 -0.41 -9.24 -2.00
N TYR A 149 -0.52 -7.98 -2.39
CA TYR A 149 -1.79 -7.30 -2.58
C TYR A 149 -2.64 -7.92 -3.70
N LEU A 150 -2.06 -8.11 -4.90
CA LEU A 150 -2.76 -8.70 -6.04
C LEU A 150 -3.13 -10.16 -5.78
N THR A 151 -2.27 -10.91 -5.09
CA THR A 151 -2.56 -12.31 -4.72
C THR A 151 -3.79 -12.37 -3.82
N THR A 152 -3.82 -11.61 -2.73
CA THR A 152 -4.97 -11.59 -1.80
C THR A 152 -6.26 -11.11 -2.48
N LEU A 153 -6.16 -10.09 -3.34
CA LEU A 153 -7.30 -9.61 -4.13
C LEU A 153 -7.85 -10.69 -5.05
N CYS A 154 -6.99 -11.36 -5.81
CA CYS A 154 -7.39 -12.40 -6.75
C CYS A 154 -7.95 -13.64 -6.04
N GLU A 155 -7.41 -14.03 -4.89
CA GLU A 155 -7.98 -15.10 -4.05
C GLU A 155 -9.40 -14.76 -3.59
N THR A 156 -9.62 -13.52 -3.15
CA THR A 156 -10.94 -13.04 -2.74
C THR A 156 -11.94 -13.05 -3.91
N LEU A 157 -11.52 -12.58 -5.09
CA LEU A 157 -12.33 -12.60 -6.31
C LEU A 157 -12.65 -14.03 -6.75
N ALA A 158 -11.65 -14.92 -6.73
CA ALA A 158 -11.82 -16.32 -7.07
C ALA A 158 -12.86 -16.98 -6.14
N GLY A 159 -12.72 -16.84 -4.84
CA GLY A 159 -13.66 -17.39 -3.85
C GLY A 159 -15.09 -16.89 -3.99
N SER A 160 -15.29 -15.66 -4.49
CA SER A 160 -16.62 -15.08 -4.65
C SER A 160 -17.27 -15.33 -6.02
N MET A 161 -16.49 -15.65 -7.06
CA MET A 161 -16.98 -15.71 -8.45
C MET A 161 -16.75 -17.04 -9.14
N ILE A 162 -15.74 -17.81 -8.73
CA ILE A 162 -15.42 -19.11 -9.26
C ILE A 162 -16.07 -20.14 -8.31
N GLY A 163 -17.27 -20.62 -8.67
CA GLY A 163 -17.92 -21.70 -7.91
C GLY A 163 -17.21 -23.03 -8.18
N GLU A 164 -17.46 -24.04 -7.33
CA GLU A 164 -16.93 -25.40 -7.43
C GLU A 164 -17.19 -26.09 -8.79
N THR A 165 -18.16 -25.58 -9.53
CA THR A 165 -18.61 -26.15 -10.82
C THR A 165 -17.96 -25.52 -12.05
N ARG A 166 -17.20 -24.42 -11.92
CA ARG A 166 -16.54 -23.75 -13.04
C ARG A 166 -15.04 -24.04 -13.03
N PRO A 167 -14.50 -24.77 -14.02
CA PRO A 167 -13.05 -25.07 -14.11
C PRO A 167 -12.27 -23.87 -14.66
N VAL A 168 -12.31 -22.73 -13.98
CA VAL A 168 -11.55 -21.52 -14.31
C VAL A 168 -10.52 -21.29 -13.23
N THR A 169 -9.27 -21.06 -13.62
CA THR A 169 -8.17 -20.70 -12.70
C THR A 169 -7.82 -19.24 -12.82
N LEU A 170 -7.63 -18.57 -11.68
CA LEU A 170 -7.13 -17.19 -11.59
C LEU A 170 -5.73 -17.21 -10.99
N LYS A 171 -4.72 -16.70 -11.71
CA LYS A 171 -3.33 -16.68 -11.28
C LYS A 171 -2.77 -15.26 -11.29
N VAL A 172 -1.88 -14.97 -10.35
CA VAL A 172 -1.08 -13.74 -10.32
C VAL A 172 0.36 -14.07 -10.69
N VAL A 173 0.95 -13.28 -11.57
CA VAL A 173 2.37 -13.36 -11.93
C VAL A 173 2.94 -11.94 -11.82
N SER A 174 3.90 -11.74 -10.93
CA SER A 174 4.41 -10.42 -10.62
C SER A 174 5.93 -10.42 -10.47
N ASP A 175 6.60 -9.41 -11.03
CA ASP A 175 8.03 -9.14 -10.78
C ASP A 175 8.28 -8.54 -9.37
N GLY A 176 7.23 -8.33 -8.57
CA GLY A 176 7.30 -7.65 -7.29
C GLY A 176 7.10 -6.14 -7.43
N GLY A 177 7.80 -5.38 -6.59
CA GLY A 177 7.64 -3.93 -6.53
C GLY A 177 6.67 -3.47 -5.46
N ALA A 178 6.68 -2.15 -5.25
CA ALA A 178 5.84 -1.50 -4.25
C ALA A 178 5.30 -0.18 -4.81
N VAL A 179 4.06 0.16 -4.46
CA VAL A 179 3.38 1.38 -4.93
C VAL A 179 2.74 2.12 -3.76
N PRO A 180 2.55 3.44 -3.86
CA PRO A 180 1.77 4.19 -2.89
C PRO A 180 0.37 3.60 -2.73
N SER A 181 -0.19 3.65 -1.52
CA SER A 181 -1.52 3.10 -1.20
C SER A 181 -2.62 3.62 -2.12
N GLN A 182 -2.57 4.89 -2.52
CA GLN A 182 -3.53 5.47 -3.47
C GLN A 182 -3.44 4.82 -4.87
N GLN A 183 -2.24 4.50 -5.35
CA GLN A 183 -2.06 3.79 -6.61
C GLN A 183 -2.51 2.33 -6.49
N ALA A 184 -2.27 1.67 -5.36
CA ALA A 184 -2.74 0.32 -5.09
C ALA A 184 -4.26 0.22 -5.20
N VAL A 185 -5.01 1.20 -4.68
CA VAL A 185 -6.48 1.26 -4.84
C VAL A 185 -6.88 1.30 -6.32
N SER A 186 -6.27 2.18 -7.11
CA SER A 186 -6.56 2.28 -8.55
C SER A 186 -6.22 0.99 -9.30
N ILE A 187 -5.07 0.38 -9.01
CA ILE A 187 -4.66 -0.92 -9.56
C ILE A 187 -5.67 -2.01 -9.20
N GLY A 188 -6.07 -2.09 -7.94
CA GLY A 188 -7.02 -3.10 -7.46
C GLY A 188 -8.40 -2.97 -8.11
N LEU A 189 -8.90 -1.75 -8.28
CA LEU A 189 -10.16 -1.50 -9.01
C LEU A 189 -10.07 -1.93 -10.48
N ILE A 190 -8.97 -1.59 -11.15
CA ILE A 190 -8.72 -2.02 -12.53
C ILE A 190 -8.72 -3.55 -12.61
N VAL A 191 -7.94 -4.23 -11.76
CA VAL A 191 -7.87 -5.70 -11.73
C VAL A 191 -9.25 -6.31 -11.47
N THR A 192 -9.99 -5.78 -10.49
CA THR A 192 -11.34 -6.25 -10.18
C THR A 192 -12.26 -6.17 -11.41
N GLU A 193 -12.28 -5.03 -12.11
CA GLU A 193 -13.12 -4.84 -13.30
C GLU A 193 -12.71 -5.78 -14.43
N LEU A 194 -11.42 -5.89 -14.72
CA LEU A 194 -10.93 -6.72 -15.81
C LEU A 194 -11.11 -8.22 -15.53
N VAL A 195 -10.83 -8.68 -14.32
CA VAL A 195 -11.07 -10.05 -13.90
C VAL A 195 -12.56 -10.40 -13.94
N MET A 196 -13.43 -9.51 -13.42
CA MET A 196 -14.88 -9.72 -13.49
C MET A 196 -15.37 -9.80 -14.94
N ASN A 197 -14.86 -8.97 -15.83
CA ASN A 197 -15.21 -8.99 -17.26
C ASN A 197 -14.75 -10.31 -17.91
N ALA A 198 -13.52 -10.76 -17.64
CA ALA A 198 -13.03 -12.04 -18.13
C ALA A 198 -13.90 -13.21 -17.64
N LEU A 199 -14.17 -13.31 -16.34
CA LEU A 199 -14.98 -14.38 -15.76
C LEU A 199 -16.43 -14.39 -16.26
N LYS A 200 -17.00 -13.24 -16.64
CA LYS A 200 -18.38 -13.15 -17.17
C LYS A 200 -18.49 -13.43 -18.65
N HIS A 201 -17.51 -12.96 -19.42
CA HIS A 201 -17.65 -12.87 -20.87
C HIS A 201 -16.72 -13.77 -21.68
N ALA A 202 -15.55 -14.16 -21.11
CA ALA A 202 -14.57 -14.92 -21.84
C ALA A 202 -14.91 -16.41 -21.91
N PHE A 203 -15.61 -16.95 -20.88
CA PHE A 203 -15.83 -18.39 -20.75
C PHE A 203 -17.33 -18.73 -20.89
N PRO A 204 -17.78 -19.26 -22.02
CA PRO A 204 -19.06 -19.95 -22.11
C PRO A 204 -19.15 -21.10 -21.10
N THR A 205 -20.38 -21.55 -20.81
CA THR A 205 -20.68 -22.50 -19.70
C THR A 205 -19.92 -23.83 -19.78
N ASP A 206 -19.40 -24.19 -20.96
CA ASP A 206 -18.82 -25.51 -21.25
C ASP A 206 -17.28 -25.47 -21.48
N VAL A 207 -16.60 -24.39 -21.16
CA VAL A 207 -15.14 -24.31 -21.34
C VAL A 207 -14.42 -25.10 -20.24
N ALA A 208 -13.80 -26.20 -20.61
CA ALA A 208 -12.83 -26.90 -19.78
C ALA A 208 -11.49 -26.13 -19.81
N ASN A 209 -10.88 -25.89 -18.61
CA ASN A 209 -9.58 -25.23 -18.45
C ASN A 209 -9.53 -23.74 -18.76
N GLY A 210 -10.56 -22.98 -18.37
CA GLY A 210 -10.51 -21.51 -18.37
C GLY A 210 -9.37 -21.00 -17.48
N ARG A 211 -8.64 -19.99 -17.98
CA ARG A 211 -7.53 -19.38 -17.23
C ARG A 211 -7.57 -17.88 -17.38
N VAL A 212 -7.45 -17.19 -16.24
CA VAL A 212 -7.23 -15.74 -16.17
C VAL A 212 -5.89 -15.51 -15.48
N VAL A 213 -5.04 -14.68 -16.07
CA VAL A 213 -3.73 -14.32 -15.52
C VAL A 213 -3.69 -12.83 -15.31
N VAL A 214 -3.38 -12.42 -14.09
CA VAL A 214 -3.09 -11.03 -13.72
C VAL A 214 -1.58 -10.88 -13.68
N GLY A 215 -1.04 -10.03 -14.56
CA GLY A 215 0.39 -9.78 -14.69
C GLY A 215 0.76 -8.39 -14.14
N TYR A 216 1.84 -8.28 -13.38
CA TYR A 216 2.42 -7.00 -13.00
C TYR A 216 3.94 -7.02 -13.19
N GLU A 217 4.43 -6.20 -14.09
CA GLU A 217 5.83 -6.12 -14.47
C GLU A 217 6.37 -4.72 -14.12
N VAL A 218 7.61 -4.65 -13.60
CA VAL A 218 8.28 -3.39 -13.23
C VAL A 218 9.63 -3.30 -13.90
N LYS A 219 9.96 -2.11 -14.41
CA LYS A 219 11.28 -1.81 -14.97
C LYS A 219 11.68 -0.37 -14.62
N GLY A 220 12.42 -0.20 -13.53
CA GLY A 220 12.70 1.12 -12.96
C GLY A 220 11.41 1.78 -12.50
N ASP A 221 11.13 2.99 -12.98
CA ASP A 221 9.90 3.73 -12.68
C ASP A 221 8.71 3.33 -13.58
N ASP A 222 8.96 2.51 -14.61
CA ASP A 222 7.94 2.05 -15.54
C ASP A 222 7.32 0.75 -15.06
N TRP A 223 6.03 0.57 -15.37
CA TRP A 223 5.28 -0.62 -14.99
C TRP A 223 4.24 -0.98 -16.04
N LYS A 224 3.86 -2.26 -16.05
CA LYS A 224 2.77 -2.80 -16.85
C LYS A 224 1.90 -3.69 -15.98
N LEU A 225 0.61 -3.37 -15.93
CA LEU A 225 -0.43 -4.22 -15.39
C LEU A 225 -1.18 -4.87 -16.55
N SER A 226 -1.39 -6.17 -16.51
CA SER A 226 -2.13 -6.88 -17.54
C SER A 226 -3.11 -7.88 -16.95
N VAL A 227 -4.25 -8.05 -17.60
CA VAL A 227 -5.19 -9.14 -17.34
C VAL A 227 -5.44 -9.85 -18.65
N SER A 228 -5.13 -11.15 -18.69
CA SER A 228 -5.23 -11.99 -19.87
C SER A 228 -6.14 -13.17 -19.58
N ASP A 229 -7.01 -13.51 -20.50
CA ASP A 229 -7.83 -14.72 -20.48
C ASP A 229 -7.56 -15.59 -21.72
N ASN A 230 -7.80 -16.89 -21.62
CA ASN A 230 -7.76 -17.83 -22.73
C ASN A 230 -9.17 -18.21 -23.22
N GLY A 231 -10.09 -17.26 -23.17
CA GLY A 231 -11.45 -17.48 -23.64
C GLY A 231 -11.64 -17.29 -25.15
N GLY A 232 -12.86 -17.22 -25.60
CA GLY A 232 -13.20 -17.10 -27.02
C GLY A 232 -13.00 -15.70 -27.64
N GLY A 233 -12.27 -14.82 -26.95
CA GLY A 233 -12.04 -13.43 -27.38
C GLY A 233 -13.31 -12.56 -27.44
N ILE A 234 -13.12 -11.30 -27.72
CA ILE A 234 -14.23 -10.36 -27.91
C ILE A 234 -14.77 -10.54 -29.33
N LYS A 235 -15.93 -11.19 -29.47
CA LYS A 235 -16.60 -11.30 -30.77
C LYS A 235 -16.96 -9.90 -31.28
N ALA A 236 -16.47 -9.56 -32.45
CA ALA A 236 -16.85 -8.34 -33.16
C ALA A 236 -18.27 -8.50 -33.77
N SER A 237 -19.29 -8.80 -32.94
CA SER A 237 -20.67 -8.83 -33.39
C SER A 237 -21.27 -7.46 -33.29
N SER A 238 -21.47 -6.88 -34.50
CA SER A 238 -22.41 -5.81 -34.85
C SER A 238 -22.41 -4.55 -33.97
N GLY A 239 -21.89 -3.48 -34.56
CA GLY A 239 -22.36 -2.10 -34.38
C GLY A 239 -22.44 -1.59 -32.96
N GLU A 240 -21.56 -0.62 -32.66
CA GLU A 240 -21.48 0.11 -31.37
C GLU A 240 -20.96 -0.71 -30.18
N ARG A 241 -19.65 -0.63 -29.94
CA ARG A 241 -19.09 -0.89 -28.63
C ARG A 241 -19.81 0.01 -27.61
N ARG A 242 -20.87 -0.48 -27.01
CA ARG A 242 -21.39 0.15 -25.80
C ARG A 242 -20.28 0.04 -24.76
N SER A 243 -19.52 1.11 -24.62
CA SER A 243 -18.58 1.27 -23.53
C SER A 243 -19.35 1.08 -22.23
N GLY A 244 -19.27 -0.10 -21.65
CA GLY A 244 -19.90 -0.38 -20.36
C GLY A 244 -19.23 0.46 -19.27
N LEU A 245 -19.94 0.70 -18.18
CA LEU A 245 -19.47 1.49 -17.04
C LEU A 245 -18.07 1.04 -16.56
N GLY A 246 -17.76 -0.28 -16.64
CA GLY A 246 -16.46 -0.85 -16.29
C GLY A 246 -15.33 -0.38 -17.20
N THR A 247 -15.54 -0.34 -18.52
CA THR A 247 -14.50 0.12 -19.47
C THR A 247 -14.18 1.59 -19.25
N THR A 248 -15.20 2.42 -19.01
CA THR A 248 -15.01 3.85 -18.71
C THR A 248 -14.24 4.05 -17.41
N LEU A 249 -14.54 3.24 -16.38
CA LEU A 249 -13.83 3.26 -15.09
C LEU A 249 -12.36 2.89 -15.27
N VAL A 250 -12.06 1.80 -15.99
CA VAL A 250 -10.68 1.36 -16.28
C VAL A 250 -9.89 2.46 -17.00
N GLN A 251 -10.49 3.11 -18.01
CA GLN A 251 -9.84 4.22 -18.73
C GLN A 251 -9.55 5.42 -17.81
N ALA A 252 -10.51 5.79 -16.95
CA ALA A 252 -10.34 6.89 -16.00
C ALA A 252 -9.23 6.61 -14.99
N LEU A 253 -9.21 5.40 -14.42
CA LEU A 253 -8.20 4.99 -13.45
C LEU A 253 -6.81 4.83 -14.09
N ALA A 254 -6.74 4.29 -15.31
CA ALA A 254 -5.48 4.20 -16.05
C ALA A 254 -4.89 5.60 -16.30
N LYS A 255 -5.72 6.58 -16.69
CA LYS A 255 -5.30 7.98 -16.85
C LYS A 255 -4.80 8.58 -15.52
N GLN A 256 -5.43 8.26 -14.39
CA GLN A 256 -4.98 8.71 -13.07
C GLN A 256 -3.61 8.13 -12.69
N LEU A 257 -3.27 6.96 -13.22
CA LEU A 257 -1.97 6.28 -13.05
C LEU A 257 -0.94 6.66 -14.13
N ASP A 258 -1.21 7.66 -14.98
CA ASP A 258 -0.41 8.02 -16.14
C ASP A 258 -0.16 6.85 -17.10
N GLY A 259 -1.08 5.89 -17.13
CA GLY A 259 -1.01 4.68 -17.93
C GLY A 259 -1.85 4.75 -19.20
N LYS A 260 -1.40 4.06 -20.24
CA LYS A 260 -2.10 3.84 -21.49
C LYS A 260 -2.75 2.47 -21.49
N VAL A 261 -4.03 2.39 -21.90
CA VAL A 261 -4.75 1.11 -22.04
C VAL A 261 -4.59 0.60 -23.46
N ASP A 262 -4.06 -0.62 -23.60
CA ASP A 262 -3.97 -1.37 -24.84
C ASP A 262 -4.78 -2.65 -24.71
N THR A 263 -5.50 -3.05 -25.78
CA THR A 263 -6.35 -4.25 -25.81
C THR A 263 -5.99 -5.07 -27.02
N GLU A 264 -5.59 -6.32 -26.76
CA GLU A 264 -5.36 -7.34 -27.78
C GLU A 264 -6.40 -8.44 -27.61
N THR A 265 -7.07 -8.82 -28.69
CA THR A 265 -8.08 -9.89 -28.68
C THR A 265 -7.93 -10.78 -29.90
N SER A 266 -8.07 -12.07 -29.71
CA SER A 266 -8.02 -13.09 -30.75
C SER A 266 -9.04 -14.20 -30.46
N SER A 267 -9.08 -15.23 -31.30
CA SER A 267 -9.84 -16.46 -31.02
C SER A 267 -9.39 -17.20 -29.77
N ASP A 268 -8.17 -16.96 -29.31
CA ASP A 268 -7.49 -17.68 -28.23
C ASP A 268 -7.52 -16.90 -26.88
N GLY A 269 -8.20 -15.75 -26.87
CA GLY A 269 -8.43 -14.97 -25.66
C GLY A 269 -8.30 -13.45 -25.84
N THR A 270 -8.37 -12.77 -24.72
CA THR A 270 -8.22 -11.31 -24.64
C THR A 270 -7.15 -10.94 -23.63
N THR A 271 -6.32 -9.97 -23.98
CA THR A 271 -5.37 -9.32 -23.06
C THR A 271 -5.64 -7.83 -23.02
N ILE A 272 -5.86 -7.30 -21.82
CA ILE A 272 -5.94 -5.85 -21.57
C ILE A 272 -4.76 -5.47 -20.73
N ALA A 273 -3.96 -4.54 -21.23
CA ALA A 273 -2.77 -4.04 -20.55
C ALA A 273 -2.86 -2.55 -20.28
N ILE A 274 -2.42 -2.13 -19.10
CA ILE A 274 -2.19 -0.75 -18.73
C ILE A 274 -0.69 -0.57 -18.57
N THR A 275 -0.12 0.33 -19.36
CA THR A 275 1.33 0.50 -19.43
C THR A 275 1.70 1.95 -19.17
N ARG A 276 2.61 2.19 -18.24
CA ARG A 276 3.31 3.47 -18.10
C ARG A 276 4.62 3.35 -18.88
N ALA A 277 4.80 4.22 -19.91
CA ALA A 277 5.91 4.22 -20.85
C ALA A 277 5.99 2.99 -21.81
N THR A 278 7.08 2.88 -22.58
CA THR A 278 7.28 1.83 -23.60
C THR A 278 7.81 0.56 -22.94
N PHE A 279 6.94 -0.40 -22.69
CA PHE A 279 7.25 -1.63 -21.97
C PHE A 279 7.26 -2.85 -22.91
N LYS A 280 8.37 -3.59 -22.98
CA LYS A 280 8.42 -4.90 -23.64
C LYS A 280 8.16 -5.97 -22.58
N SER A 281 7.01 -6.64 -22.66
CA SER A 281 6.62 -7.69 -21.71
C SER A 281 7.60 -8.86 -21.71
N LYS A 282 7.87 -9.37 -20.52
CA LYS A 282 8.62 -10.62 -20.29
C LYS A 282 7.70 -11.77 -19.86
N LEU A 283 6.47 -11.46 -19.43
CA LEU A 283 5.53 -12.45 -18.95
C LEU A 283 4.80 -13.11 -20.12
N LEU A 284 4.63 -14.41 -20.01
CA LEU A 284 3.84 -15.20 -20.95
C LEU A 284 2.37 -14.81 -20.79
N THR A 285 1.71 -14.50 -21.90
CA THR A 285 0.27 -14.41 -21.97
C THR A 285 -0.39 -15.76 -21.68
N ALA A 286 -1.66 -15.78 -21.32
CA ALA A 286 -2.41 -17.01 -20.98
C ALA A 286 -2.74 -17.84 -22.23
N ALA A 287 -1.75 -18.18 -23.05
CA ALA A 287 -1.93 -19.06 -24.20
C ALA A 287 -2.13 -20.54 -23.81
#